data_6b1e059f6f0846c5b986a9ad5a1612fb
#
_entry.id   6b1e059f6f0846c5b986a9ad5a1612fb
#
_cell.length_a   1.000
_cell.length_b   1.000
_cell.length_c   1.000
_cell.angle_alpha   90.00
_cell.angle_beta   90.00
_cell.angle_gamma   90.00
#
_symmetry.space_group_name_H-M   'P 1'
#
loop_
_entity.id
_entity.type
_entity.pdbx_description
1 polymer ?
#
loop_
_entity_poly.entity_id
_entity_poly.type
_entity_poly.pdbx_seq_one_letter_code
_entity_poly.pdbx_strand_id
1 'polypeptide(L)'
;RKIKLRGDQIEKAMENLGQLMEQATLRPHIEDGQAAGISITGIKPNAIFRKMRLRNGDIITGVNGNSIESVEDAVKVVEQLSSGSEIQLQIKRRGREQSLDYSIE
;
A
#
# COMPACT_ATOMS: atom_id res chain seq x y z
N ARG A 1 -12.22 -7.75 -3.16
CA ARG A 1 -11.27 -8.69 -3.75
C ARG A 1 -10.28 -9.18 -2.69
N LYS A 2 -10.20 -10.49 -2.52
CA LYS A 2 -9.33 -11.08 -1.51
C LYS A 2 -7.99 -11.47 -2.10
N ILE A 3 -6.91 -11.08 -1.42
CA ILE A 3 -5.54 -11.34 -1.83
C ILE A 3 -4.81 -11.98 -0.67
N LYS A 4 -4.21 -13.16 -0.92
CA LYS A 4 -3.41 -13.82 0.10
C LYS A 4 -1.94 -13.45 -0.10
N LEU A 5 -1.29 -13.06 0.99
CA LEU A 5 0.12 -12.70 0.99
C LEU A 5 0.89 -13.69 1.85
N ARG A 6 2.15 -13.94 1.49
CA ARG A 6 3.00 -14.83 2.26
C ARG A 6 3.71 -14.04 3.35
N GLY A 7 3.67 -14.57 4.57
CA GLY A 7 4.27 -13.92 5.72
C GLY A 7 5.77 -13.70 5.57
N ASP A 8 6.49 -14.64 4.93
CA ASP A 8 7.93 -14.49 4.71
C ASP A 8 8.27 -13.33 3.79
N GLN A 9 7.41 -13.03 2.82
CA GLN A 9 7.62 -11.89 1.94
C GLN A 9 7.39 -10.57 2.67
N ILE A 10 6.43 -10.53 3.56
CA ILE A 10 6.17 -9.34 4.38
C ILE A 10 7.34 -9.12 5.35
N GLU A 11 7.85 -10.18 5.98
CA GLU A 11 9.00 -10.08 6.87
C GLU A 11 10.23 -9.53 6.15
N LYS A 12 10.48 -10.00 4.93
CA LYS A 12 11.61 -9.49 4.13
C LYS A 12 11.45 -8.02 3.83
N ALA A 13 10.25 -7.57 3.53
CA ALA A 13 9.99 -6.16 3.27
C ALA A 13 10.26 -5.32 4.53
N MET A 14 9.91 -5.84 5.70
CA MET A 14 10.11 -5.14 6.96
C MET A 14 11.56 -5.10 7.41
N GLU A 15 12.39 -6.07 7.00
CA GLU A 15 13.79 -6.13 7.39
C GLU A 15 14.58 -4.94 6.88
N ASN A 16 14.16 -4.34 5.76
CA ASN A 16 14.86 -3.19 5.19
C ASN A 16 13.86 -2.20 4.61
N LEU A 17 13.34 -1.32 5.46
CA LEU A 17 12.36 -0.31 5.06
C LEU A 17 12.93 0.67 4.04
N GLY A 18 14.24 0.99 4.13
CA GLY A 18 14.87 1.85 3.14
C GLY A 18 14.80 1.26 1.74
N GLN A 19 15.09 -0.04 1.62
CA GLN A 19 15.00 -0.74 0.35
C GLN A 19 13.56 -0.84 -0.14
N LEU A 20 12.62 -1.03 0.79
CA LEU A 20 11.21 -1.04 0.46
C LEU A 20 10.77 0.26 -0.20
N MET A 21 11.23 1.38 0.34
CA MET A 21 10.91 2.71 -0.19
C MET A 21 11.53 2.97 -1.56
N GLU A 22 12.57 2.21 -1.93
CA GLU A 22 13.19 2.31 -3.25
C GLU A 22 12.46 1.49 -4.31
N GLN A 23 11.57 0.60 -3.91
CA GLN A 23 10.86 -0.28 -4.85
C GLN A 23 9.69 0.39 -5.55
N ALA A 24 9.32 1.57 -5.11
CA ALA A 24 8.28 2.38 -5.75
C ALA A 24 8.44 3.83 -5.32
N THR A 25 7.84 4.73 -6.09
CA THR A 25 7.79 6.15 -5.72
C THR A 25 6.44 6.41 -5.06
N LEU A 26 6.48 6.85 -3.81
CA LEU A 26 5.30 7.22 -3.03
C LEU A 26 5.29 8.72 -2.83
N ARG A 27 4.19 9.38 -3.21
CA ARG A 27 4.05 10.83 -3.07
C ARG A 27 2.67 11.18 -2.53
N PRO A 28 2.57 12.18 -1.65
CA PRO A 28 1.27 12.66 -1.22
C PRO A 28 0.45 13.12 -2.42
N HIS A 29 -0.81 12.72 -2.45
CA HIS A 29 -1.75 13.18 -3.47
C HIS A 29 -2.60 14.28 -2.86
N ILE A 30 -2.63 15.43 -3.51
CA ILE A 30 -3.35 16.60 -3.03
C ILE A 30 -4.52 16.90 -3.96
N GLU A 31 -5.71 17.03 -3.38
CA GLU A 31 -6.92 17.47 -4.09
C GLU A 31 -7.50 18.66 -3.36
N ASP A 32 -7.80 19.71 -4.09
CA ASP A 32 -8.39 20.93 -3.52
C ASP A 32 -7.61 21.47 -2.32
N GLY A 33 -6.27 21.37 -2.37
CA GLY A 33 -5.40 21.84 -1.31
C GLY A 33 -5.31 20.96 -0.08
N GLN A 34 -5.92 19.78 -0.11
CA GLN A 34 -5.95 18.86 1.03
C GLN A 34 -5.33 17.52 0.67
N ALA A 35 -4.72 16.87 1.66
CA ALA A 35 -4.18 15.54 1.49
C ALA A 35 -5.31 14.55 1.18
N ALA A 36 -5.18 13.82 0.07
CA ALA A 36 -6.22 12.92 -0.42
C ALA A 36 -5.67 11.54 -0.74
N GLY A 37 -4.64 11.11 0.00
CA GLY A 37 -4.04 9.80 -0.15
C GLY A 37 -2.60 9.86 -0.63
N ILE A 38 -2.07 8.71 -1.00
CA ILE A 38 -0.68 8.55 -1.47
C ILE A 38 -0.71 7.92 -2.85
N SER A 39 -0.11 8.61 -3.82
CA SER A 39 0.05 8.03 -5.16
C SER A 39 1.26 7.10 -5.17
N ILE A 40 1.14 5.98 -5.87
CA ILE A 40 2.23 5.03 -6.04
C ILE A 40 2.53 4.86 -7.52
N THR A 41 3.80 5.04 -7.90
CA THR A 41 4.26 4.92 -9.28
C THR A 41 5.63 4.25 -9.29
N GLY A 42 6.11 3.88 -10.48
CA GLY A 42 7.44 3.32 -10.63
C GLY A 42 7.66 2.02 -9.86
N ILE A 43 6.62 1.21 -9.73
CA ILE A 43 6.70 -0.05 -8.95
C ILE A 43 7.62 -1.03 -9.68
N LYS A 44 8.67 -1.46 -9.00
CA LYS A 44 9.61 -2.45 -9.57
C LYS A 44 8.96 -3.83 -9.66
N PRO A 45 9.38 -4.67 -10.62
CA PRO A 45 8.74 -5.98 -10.84
C PRO A 45 8.73 -6.90 -9.62
N ASN A 46 9.76 -6.84 -8.78
CA ASN A 46 9.88 -7.71 -7.61
C ASN A 46 9.39 -7.07 -6.32
N ALA A 47 8.78 -5.90 -6.40
CA ALA A 47 8.31 -5.20 -5.21
C ALA A 47 7.14 -5.92 -4.55
N ILE A 48 7.08 -5.84 -3.21
CA ILE A 48 5.93 -6.36 -2.47
C ILE A 48 4.62 -5.71 -2.94
N PHE A 49 4.69 -4.45 -3.38
CA PHE A 49 3.52 -3.73 -3.88
C PHE A 49 2.85 -4.43 -5.06
N ARG A 50 3.63 -5.10 -5.92
CA ARG A 50 3.06 -5.88 -7.02
C ARG A 50 2.31 -7.10 -6.52
N LYS A 51 2.83 -7.74 -5.50
CA LYS A 51 2.17 -8.89 -4.88
C LYS A 51 0.89 -8.47 -4.18
N MET A 52 0.83 -7.24 -3.74
CA MET A 52 -0.37 -6.63 -3.17
C MET A 52 -1.38 -6.20 -4.24
N ARG A 53 -1.07 -6.45 -5.52
CA ARG A 53 -1.92 -6.10 -6.66
C ARG A 53 -2.08 -4.60 -6.87
N LEU A 54 -1.13 -3.82 -6.37
CA LEU A 54 -1.09 -2.39 -6.65
C LEU A 54 -0.51 -2.15 -8.05
N ARG A 55 -0.98 -1.10 -8.69
CA ARG A 55 -0.56 -0.73 -10.04
C ARG A 55 -0.04 0.70 -10.05
N ASN A 56 0.83 0.99 -11.03
CA ASN A 56 1.32 2.35 -11.21
C ASN A 56 0.15 3.30 -11.41
N GLY A 57 0.15 4.40 -10.68
CA GLY A 57 -0.91 5.40 -10.73
C GLY A 57 -2.03 5.20 -9.73
N ASP A 58 -2.02 4.11 -8.97
CA ASP A 58 -3.00 3.93 -7.90
C ASP A 58 -2.80 5.00 -6.82
N ILE A 59 -3.90 5.41 -6.21
CA ILE A 59 -3.86 6.32 -5.07
C ILE A 59 -4.39 5.55 -3.86
N ILE A 60 -3.55 5.38 -2.85
CA ILE A 60 -3.95 4.70 -1.62
C ILE A 60 -4.65 5.72 -0.74
N THR A 61 -5.94 5.52 -0.48
CA THR A 61 -6.76 6.50 0.21
C THR A 61 -7.08 6.14 1.65
N GLY A 62 -7.04 4.86 2.01
CA GLY A 62 -7.36 4.46 3.36
C GLY A 62 -6.97 3.03 3.67
N VAL A 63 -6.95 2.71 4.95
CA VAL A 63 -6.71 1.36 5.46
C VAL A 63 -7.67 1.10 6.62
N ASN A 64 -8.45 0.02 6.52
CA ASN A 64 -9.43 -0.37 7.55
C ASN A 64 -10.36 0.78 7.95
N GLY A 65 -10.76 1.62 6.98
CA GLY A 65 -11.64 2.74 7.22
C GLY A 65 -10.96 4.02 7.69
N ASN A 66 -9.65 3.99 7.91
CA ASN A 66 -8.88 5.16 8.32
C ASN A 66 -8.17 5.79 7.13
N SER A 67 -8.24 7.12 7.01
CA SER A 67 -7.60 7.83 5.90
C SER A 67 -6.09 7.73 5.96
N ILE A 68 -5.47 7.60 4.80
CA ILE A 68 -4.02 7.67 4.65
C ILE A 68 -3.69 9.05 4.08
N GLU A 69 -2.90 9.82 4.79
CA GLU A 69 -2.58 11.20 4.40
C GLU A 69 -1.09 11.43 4.18
N SER A 70 -0.23 10.52 4.62
CA SER A 70 1.22 10.66 4.52
C SER A 70 1.87 9.35 4.08
N VAL A 71 3.11 9.47 3.59
CA VAL A 71 3.92 8.29 3.24
C VAL A 71 4.11 7.41 4.48
N GLU A 72 4.25 8.00 5.65
CA GLU A 72 4.40 7.26 6.91
C GLU A 72 3.18 6.40 7.20
N ASP A 73 1.98 6.92 6.94
CA ASP A 73 0.76 6.14 7.09
C ASP A 73 0.75 4.94 6.15
N ALA A 74 1.25 5.11 4.92
CA ALA A 74 1.34 4.02 3.96
C ALA A 74 2.32 2.93 4.42
N VAL A 75 3.44 3.31 5.03
CA VAL A 75 4.41 2.35 5.58
C VAL A 75 3.77 1.53 6.70
N LYS A 76 2.91 2.14 7.51
CA LYS A 76 2.23 1.43 8.60
C LYS A 76 1.36 0.28 8.09
N VAL A 77 0.90 0.33 6.85
CA VAL A 77 0.14 -0.77 6.24
C VAL A 77 1.00 -2.04 6.20
N VAL A 78 2.25 -1.91 5.77
CA VAL A 78 3.17 -3.04 5.73
C VAL A 78 3.43 -3.58 7.15
N GLU A 79 3.59 -2.68 8.11
CA GLU A 79 3.79 -3.07 9.52
C GLU A 79 2.59 -3.86 10.06
N GLN A 80 1.37 -3.45 9.73
CA GLN A 80 0.17 -4.16 10.14
C GLN A 80 0.09 -5.54 9.49
N LEU A 81 0.49 -5.64 8.22
CA LEU A 81 0.54 -6.93 7.55
C LEU A 81 1.55 -7.86 8.20
N SER A 82 2.69 -7.33 8.65
CA SER A 82 3.72 -8.15 9.30
C SER A 82 3.25 -8.73 10.64
N SER A 83 2.25 -8.12 11.28
CA SER A 83 1.68 -8.64 12.51
C SER A 83 0.68 -9.78 12.27
N GLY A 84 0.42 -10.13 11.00
CA GLY A 84 -0.51 -11.19 10.64
C GLY A 84 -1.96 -10.76 10.59
N SER A 85 -2.24 -9.47 10.72
CA SER A 85 -3.60 -8.94 10.69
C SER A 85 -4.16 -8.93 9.27
N GLU A 86 -5.47 -9.14 9.16
CA GLU A 86 -6.17 -8.92 7.91
C GLU A 86 -6.35 -7.42 7.71
N ILE A 87 -6.15 -6.94 6.49
CA ILE A 87 -6.23 -5.52 6.17
C ILE A 87 -7.11 -5.31 4.94
N GLN A 88 -7.97 -4.30 5.00
CA GLN A 88 -8.67 -3.80 3.84
C GLN A 88 -8.05 -2.48 3.42
N LEU A 89 -7.49 -2.46 2.22
CA LEU A 89 -6.87 -1.26 1.65
C LEU A 89 -7.85 -0.62 0.68
N GLN A 90 -8.04 0.69 0.82
CA GLN A 90 -8.89 1.45 -0.08
C GLN A 90 -8.00 2.23 -1.03
N ILE A 91 -8.27 2.09 -2.32
CA ILE A 91 -7.51 2.76 -3.37
C ILE A 91 -8.43 3.42 -4.37
N LYS A 92 -7.86 4.36 -5.12
CA LYS A 92 -8.51 4.96 -6.28
C LYS A 92 -7.69 4.58 -7.50
N ARG A 93 -8.33 3.93 -8.46
CA ARG A 93 -7.69 3.51 -9.69
C ARG A 93 -8.45 4.08 -10.87
N ARG A 94 -7.79 4.95 -11.63
CA ARG A 94 -8.42 5.63 -12.76
C ARG A 94 -9.71 6.34 -12.35
N GLY A 95 -9.67 7.01 -11.20
CA GLY A 95 -10.81 7.75 -10.67
C GLY A 95 -11.89 6.90 -10.00
N ARG A 96 -11.72 5.58 -9.92
CA ARG A 96 -12.69 4.67 -9.31
C ARG A 96 -12.19 4.12 -7.99
N GLU A 97 -13.03 4.16 -6.99
CA GLU A 97 -12.70 3.58 -5.69
C GLU A 97 -12.77 2.07 -5.74
N GLN A 98 -11.77 1.41 -5.16
CA GLN A 98 -11.71 -0.04 -5.05
C GLN A 98 -11.18 -0.43 -3.68
N SER A 99 -11.60 -1.60 -3.22
CA SER A 99 -11.09 -2.18 -1.98
C SER A 99 -10.29 -3.44 -2.29
N LEU A 100 -9.15 -3.57 -1.64
CA LEU A 100 -8.30 -4.75 -1.71
C LEU A 100 -8.20 -5.33 -0.32
N ASP A 101 -8.60 -6.59 -0.16
CA ASP A 101 -8.59 -7.27 1.14
C ASP A 101 -7.40 -8.22 1.19
N TYR A 102 -6.56 -8.07 2.19
CA TYR A 102 -5.35 -8.87 2.35
C TYR A 102 -5.44 -9.77 3.57
N SER A 103 -4.96 -11.00 3.39
CA SER A 103 -4.75 -11.91 4.51
C SER A 103 -3.35 -12.52 4.38
N ILE A 104 -2.77 -12.91 5.51
CA ILE A 104 -1.43 -13.49 5.56
C ILE A 104 -1.56 -15.00 5.73
N GLU A 105 -0.81 -15.72 4.90
CA GLU A 105 -0.71 -17.18 5.02
C GLU A 105 0.37 -17.59 5.99
#